data_3873cdde04361a4bb760ed3cca9275e0
#
_entry.id   3873cdde04361a4bb760ed3cca9275e0
#
_cell.length_a   1.000
_cell.length_b   1.000
_cell.length_c   1.000
_cell.angle_alpha   90.00
_cell.angle_beta   90.00
_cell.angle_gamma   90.00
#
_symmetry.space_group_name_H-M   'P 1'
#
loop_
_entity.id
_entity.type
_entity.pdbx_description
1 polymer ?
#
loop_
_entity_poly.entity_id
_entity_poly.type
_entity_poly.pdbx_seq_one_letter_code
_entity_poly.pdbx_strand_id
1 'polypeptide(L)'
;MKKFNVEKFVGIAMLAAIVVVLQFVGNFIKFGSVSISLVLLPIVVGAVLYGPSAGAILGAVFGAVIIVGYLSGNVDFLWLANPWATAVVCIIKGAAAGFASGFIFKLISKNKSKTSRVFGSYLASIVCPVVNTGIFLIAMFTIFKPQLVEIAGGTGLVYFAFVVLAGINFLIEVAVNVLLVPVIVGITNAIKGSRNR
;
A
#
# COMPACT_ATOMS: atom_id res chain seq x y z
N MET A 1 -18.93 -25.34 -9.04
CA MET A 1 -18.81 -23.90 -9.36
C MET A 1 -18.80 -23.11 -8.06
N LYS A 2 -17.72 -22.33 -7.74
CA LYS A 2 -17.71 -21.43 -6.57
C LYS A 2 -18.77 -20.35 -6.79
N LYS A 3 -19.79 -20.28 -5.93
CA LYS A 3 -20.78 -19.19 -5.96
C LYS A 3 -20.05 -17.85 -5.94
N PHE A 4 -20.31 -17.03 -6.93
CA PHE A 4 -19.77 -15.67 -7.03
C PHE A 4 -20.28 -14.86 -5.84
N ASN A 5 -19.38 -14.43 -4.98
CA ASN A 5 -19.78 -13.68 -3.77
C ASN A 5 -19.86 -12.19 -4.14
N VAL A 6 -21.06 -11.77 -4.58
CA VAL A 6 -21.38 -10.40 -5.02
C VAL A 6 -20.98 -9.36 -3.96
N GLU A 7 -21.27 -9.65 -2.68
CA GLU A 7 -20.93 -8.77 -1.56
C GLU A 7 -19.42 -8.50 -1.46
N LYS A 8 -18.61 -9.55 -1.62
CA LYS A 8 -17.14 -9.42 -1.63
C LYS A 8 -16.67 -8.60 -2.83
N PHE A 9 -17.25 -8.84 -4.01
CA PHE A 9 -16.88 -8.11 -5.22
C PHE A 9 -17.21 -6.62 -5.11
N VAL A 10 -18.43 -6.28 -4.67
CA VAL A 10 -18.85 -4.90 -4.45
C VAL A 10 -17.97 -4.21 -3.41
N GLY A 11 -17.65 -4.87 -2.29
CA GLY A 11 -16.77 -4.31 -1.28
C GLY A 11 -15.35 -4.01 -1.79
N ILE A 12 -14.77 -4.91 -2.60
CA ILE A 12 -13.46 -4.68 -3.23
C ILE A 12 -13.56 -3.52 -4.24
N ALA A 13 -14.61 -3.43 -5.04
CA ALA A 13 -14.81 -2.35 -5.99
C ALA A 13 -14.96 -0.98 -5.31
N MET A 14 -15.68 -0.90 -4.19
CA MET A 14 -15.79 0.32 -3.39
C MET A 14 -14.43 0.75 -2.82
N LEU A 15 -13.66 -0.20 -2.28
CA LEU A 15 -12.32 0.09 -1.76
C LEU A 15 -11.37 0.51 -2.89
N ALA A 16 -11.48 -0.09 -4.08
CA ALA A 16 -10.71 0.31 -5.25
C ALA A 16 -11.03 1.76 -5.67
N ALA A 17 -12.29 2.16 -5.65
CA ALA A 17 -12.68 3.55 -5.90
C ALA A 17 -12.06 4.51 -4.87
N ILE A 18 -12.04 4.13 -3.58
CA ILE A 18 -11.39 4.91 -2.51
C ILE A 18 -9.88 5.00 -2.77
N VAL A 19 -9.21 3.91 -3.17
CA VAL A 19 -7.80 3.90 -3.57
C VAL A 19 -7.53 4.92 -4.67
N VAL A 20 -8.36 4.92 -5.72
CA VAL A 20 -8.24 5.87 -6.84
C VAL A 20 -8.37 7.31 -6.34
N VAL A 21 -9.43 7.63 -5.59
CA VAL A 21 -9.68 8.98 -5.08
C VAL A 21 -8.54 9.44 -4.17
N LEU A 22 -8.11 8.62 -3.20
CA LEU A 22 -7.04 8.98 -2.28
C LEU A 22 -5.70 9.16 -3.00
N GLN A 23 -5.41 8.41 -4.06
CA GLN A 23 -4.20 8.60 -4.84
C GLN A 23 -4.21 9.94 -5.58
N PHE A 24 -5.33 10.32 -6.18
CA PHE A 24 -5.45 11.64 -6.80
C PHE A 24 -5.35 12.76 -5.77
N VAL A 25 -6.06 12.67 -4.66
CA VAL A 25 -6.00 13.67 -3.56
C VAL A 25 -4.58 13.77 -2.99
N GLY A 26 -3.90 12.63 -2.79
CA GLY A 26 -2.52 12.59 -2.29
C GLY A 26 -1.52 13.33 -3.18
N ASN A 27 -1.75 13.38 -4.49
CA ASN A 27 -0.92 14.13 -5.42
C ASN A 27 -0.99 15.66 -5.21
N PHE A 28 -2.07 16.16 -4.60
CA PHE A 28 -2.24 17.59 -4.28
C PHE A 28 -1.71 17.94 -2.88
N ILE A 29 -1.56 16.96 -1.99
CA ILE A 29 -1.08 17.17 -0.62
C ILE A 29 0.42 16.86 -0.59
N LYS A 30 1.24 17.84 -0.98
CA LYS A 30 2.69 17.74 -0.93
C LYS A 30 3.22 18.61 0.21
N PHE A 31 3.94 18.02 1.14
CA PHE A 31 4.75 18.74 2.12
C PHE A 31 6.21 18.68 1.69
N GLY A 32 6.66 19.71 0.94
CA GLY A 32 7.99 19.72 0.33
C GLY A 32 8.12 18.62 -0.74
N SER A 33 9.14 17.79 -0.63
CA SER A 33 9.37 16.63 -1.51
C SER A 33 8.60 15.36 -1.13
N VAL A 34 7.80 15.42 -0.05
CA VAL A 34 7.10 14.26 0.51
C VAL A 34 5.61 14.36 0.20
N SER A 35 5.07 13.37 -0.48
CA SER A 35 3.63 13.18 -0.66
C SER A 35 3.11 12.20 0.39
N ILE A 36 2.17 12.63 1.23
CA ILE A 36 1.55 11.73 2.23
C ILE A 36 0.58 10.81 1.51
N SER A 37 0.92 9.52 1.46
CA SER A 37 0.07 8.52 0.85
C SER A 37 -0.83 7.86 1.90
N LEU A 38 -2.12 8.23 1.90
CA LEU A 38 -3.16 7.56 2.71
C LEU A 38 -3.72 6.31 2.02
N VAL A 39 -3.21 5.98 0.85
CA VAL A 39 -3.76 4.95 -0.04
C VAL A 39 -3.54 3.53 0.50
N LEU A 40 -2.50 3.31 1.30
CA LEU A 40 -2.24 2.00 1.89
C LEU A 40 -3.34 1.57 2.88
N LEU A 41 -4.06 2.52 3.48
CA LEU A 41 -5.14 2.23 4.42
C LEU A 41 -6.28 1.38 3.79
N PRO A 42 -6.95 1.78 2.69
CA PRO A 42 -7.98 0.96 2.08
C PRO A 42 -7.44 -0.38 1.54
N ILE A 43 -6.16 -0.46 1.18
CA ILE A 43 -5.52 -1.72 0.80
C ILE A 43 -5.46 -2.67 2.01
N VAL A 44 -5.04 -2.18 3.18
CA VAL A 44 -5.02 -2.96 4.43
C VAL A 44 -6.43 -3.36 4.84
N VAL A 45 -7.40 -2.45 4.78
CA VAL A 45 -8.82 -2.75 5.06
C VAL A 45 -9.32 -3.90 4.18
N GLY A 46 -9.09 -3.82 2.88
CA GLY A 46 -9.48 -4.86 1.94
C GLY A 46 -8.76 -6.19 2.16
N ALA A 47 -7.48 -6.15 2.51
CA ALA A 47 -6.67 -7.32 2.83
C ALA A 47 -7.19 -8.03 4.11
N VAL A 48 -7.55 -7.27 5.14
CA VAL A 48 -8.09 -7.78 6.41
C VAL A 48 -9.51 -8.34 6.24
N LEU A 49 -10.38 -7.65 5.48
CA LEU A 49 -11.78 -8.05 5.31
C LEU A 49 -11.94 -9.20 4.31
N TYR A 50 -11.28 -9.14 3.18
CA TYR A 50 -11.53 -10.01 2.02
C TYR A 50 -10.36 -10.96 1.71
N GLY A 51 -9.24 -10.82 2.45
CA GLY A 51 -8.08 -11.71 2.38
C GLY A 51 -6.96 -11.25 1.45
N PRO A 52 -5.86 -12.04 1.36
CA PRO A 52 -4.63 -11.65 0.66
C PRO A 52 -4.84 -11.31 -0.82
N SER A 53 -5.67 -12.06 -1.52
CA SER A 53 -5.97 -11.80 -2.94
C SER A 53 -6.66 -10.46 -3.17
N ALA A 54 -7.56 -10.05 -2.25
CA ALA A 54 -8.20 -8.74 -2.33
C ALA A 54 -7.19 -7.62 -2.08
N GLY A 55 -6.30 -7.79 -1.09
CA GLY A 55 -5.20 -6.86 -0.85
C GLY A 55 -4.29 -6.71 -2.07
N ALA A 56 -3.94 -7.83 -2.72
CA ALA A 56 -3.13 -7.81 -3.94
C ALA A 56 -3.82 -7.06 -5.09
N ILE A 57 -5.12 -7.27 -5.30
CA ILE A 57 -5.89 -6.56 -6.33
C ILE A 57 -5.92 -5.06 -6.04
N LEU A 58 -6.23 -4.65 -4.80
CA LEU A 58 -6.25 -3.23 -4.41
C LEU A 58 -4.87 -2.57 -4.53
N GLY A 59 -3.81 -3.29 -4.17
CA GLY A 59 -2.44 -2.84 -4.35
C GLY A 59 -2.03 -2.73 -5.82
N ALA A 60 -2.50 -3.63 -6.68
CA ALA A 60 -2.29 -3.53 -8.13
C ALA A 60 -3.05 -2.33 -8.72
N VAL A 61 -4.29 -2.07 -8.28
CA VAL A 61 -5.06 -0.87 -8.64
C VAL A 61 -4.29 0.39 -8.24
N PHE A 62 -3.74 0.44 -7.03
CA PHE A 62 -2.89 1.55 -6.59
C PHE A 62 -1.71 1.78 -7.55
N GLY A 63 -0.97 0.71 -7.91
CA GLY A 63 0.13 0.80 -8.88
C GLY A 63 -0.33 1.29 -10.25
N ALA A 64 -1.49 0.82 -10.73
CA ALA A 64 -2.07 1.26 -12.00
C ALA A 64 -2.45 2.76 -11.98
N VAL A 65 -3.01 3.26 -10.87
CA VAL A 65 -3.36 4.68 -10.74
C VAL A 65 -2.13 5.58 -10.74
N ILE A 66 -1.01 5.13 -10.15
CA ILE A 66 0.28 5.85 -10.25
C ILE A 66 0.71 5.97 -11.72
N ILE A 67 0.62 4.88 -12.48
CA ILE A 67 0.98 4.89 -13.91
C ILE A 67 0.09 5.85 -14.70
N VAL A 68 -1.22 5.85 -14.44
CA VAL A 68 -2.14 6.81 -15.05
C VAL A 68 -1.75 8.25 -14.70
N GLY A 69 -1.32 8.50 -13.46
CA GLY A 69 -0.80 9.81 -13.03
C GLY A 69 0.42 10.23 -13.85
N TYR A 70 1.37 9.33 -14.11
CA TYR A 70 2.53 9.61 -14.97
C TYR A 70 2.13 9.92 -16.41
N LEU A 71 1.23 9.16 -16.98
CA LEU A 71 0.70 9.41 -18.33
C LEU A 71 -0.08 10.73 -18.43
N SER A 72 -0.63 11.21 -17.32
CA SER A 72 -1.36 12.49 -17.22
C SER A 72 -0.44 13.70 -16.95
N GLY A 73 0.90 13.51 -16.96
CA GLY A 73 1.88 14.57 -16.81
C GLY A 73 2.46 14.74 -15.41
N ASN A 74 2.06 13.95 -14.43
CA ASN A 74 2.67 13.94 -13.08
C ASN A 74 3.97 13.12 -13.06
N VAL A 75 4.92 13.49 -13.92
CA VAL A 75 6.15 12.72 -14.20
C VAL A 75 7.16 12.91 -13.08
N ASP A 76 7.79 11.82 -12.63
CA ASP A 76 8.96 11.87 -11.75
C ASP A 76 10.23 11.38 -12.47
N PHE A 77 11.38 11.48 -11.79
CA PHE A 77 12.67 11.11 -12.34
C PHE A 77 12.77 9.61 -12.70
N LEU A 78 12.01 8.72 -12.02
CA LEU A 78 12.01 7.30 -12.32
C LEU A 78 11.29 7.00 -13.63
N TRP A 79 10.16 7.67 -13.86
CA TRP A 79 9.42 7.55 -15.11
C TRP A 79 10.22 8.04 -16.29
N LEU A 80 10.92 9.18 -16.13
CA LEU A 80 11.80 9.74 -17.18
C LEU A 80 12.97 8.81 -17.49
N ALA A 81 13.51 8.12 -16.48
CA ALA A 81 14.64 7.22 -16.65
C ALA A 81 14.24 5.91 -17.36
N ASN A 82 13.19 5.27 -16.91
CA ASN A 82 12.69 4.01 -17.50
C ASN A 82 11.20 3.79 -17.18
N PRO A 83 10.28 4.20 -18.09
CA PRO A 83 8.84 4.08 -17.87
C PRO A 83 8.38 2.65 -17.63
N TRP A 84 8.93 1.68 -18.37
CA TRP A 84 8.52 0.27 -18.25
C TRP A 84 8.92 -0.33 -16.91
N ALA A 85 10.16 -0.11 -16.49
CA ALA A 85 10.63 -0.58 -15.19
C ALA A 85 9.83 0.06 -14.05
N THR A 86 9.58 1.37 -14.12
CA THR A 86 8.78 2.10 -13.14
C THR A 86 7.36 1.55 -13.05
N ALA A 87 6.70 1.30 -14.19
CA ALA A 87 5.37 0.72 -14.22
C ALA A 87 5.31 -0.65 -13.55
N VAL A 88 6.25 -1.54 -13.89
CA VAL A 88 6.34 -2.88 -13.29
C VAL A 88 6.57 -2.79 -11.77
N VAL A 89 7.50 -1.95 -11.33
CA VAL A 89 7.79 -1.76 -9.90
C VAL A 89 6.56 -1.22 -9.17
N CYS A 90 5.84 -0.25 -9.72
CA CYS A 90 4.63 0.33 -9.10
C CYS A 90 3.54 -0.73 -8.89
N ILE A 91 3.29 -1.60 -9.86
CA ILE A 91 2.30 -2.67 -9.73
C ILE A 91 2.77 -3.73 -8.73
N ILE A 92 4.03 -4.19 -8.85
CA ILE A 92 4.56 -5.27 -8.00
C ILE A 92 4.61 -4.83 -6.53
N LYS A 93 5.14 -3.63 -6.23
CA LYS A 93 5.24 -3.15 -4.84
C LYS A 93 3.87 -3.04 -4.18
N GLY A 94 2.88 -2.49 -4.89
CA GLY A 94 1.52 -2.36 -4.37
C GLY A 94 0.84 -3.71 -4.17
N ALA A 95 0.87 -4.58 -5.19
CA ALA A 95 0.26 -5.91 -5.12
C ALA A 95 0.89 -6.79 -4.03
N ALA A 96 2.23 -6.79 -3.93
CA ALA A 96 2.95 -7.55 -2.92
C ALA A 96 2.67 -7.02 -1.51
N ALA A 97 2.61 -5.70 -1.31
CA ALA A 97 2.30 -5.07 -0.04
C ALA A 97 0.89 -5.46 0.46
N GLY A 98 -0.11 -5.36 -0.42
CA GLY A 98 -1.48 -5.75 -0.10
C GLY A 98 -1.62 -7.26 0.14
N PHE A 99 -0.94 -8.09 -0.64
CA PHE A 99 -0.91 -9.54 -0.43
C PHE A 99 -0.29 -9.91 0.91
N ALA A 100 0.91 -9.39 1.20
CA ALA A 100 1.66 -9.66 2.43
C ALA A 100 0.87 -9.23 3.68
N SER A 101 0.25 -8.05 3.65
CA SER A 101 -0.64 -7.55 4.70
C SER A 101 -1.77 -8.54 5.01
N GLY A 102 -2.51 -8.98 3.99
CA GLY A 102 -3.59 -9.95 4.17
C GLY A 102 -3.12 -11.34 4.57
N PHE A 103 -1.94 -11.76 4.12
CA PHE A 103 -1.35 -13.04 4.48
C PHE A 103 -0.95 -13.09 5.97
N ILE A 104 -0.28 -12.05 6.45
CA ILE A 104 0.07 -11.91 7.88
C ILE A 104 -1.18 -11.88 8.75
N PHE A 105 -2.18 -11.08 8.37
CA PHE A 105 -3.45 -11.05 9.08
C PHE A 105 -4.09 -12.45 9.17
N LYS A 106 -4.14 -13.19 8.06
CA LYS A 106 -4.71 -14.54 7.99
C LYS A 106 -3.95 -15.53 8.88
N LEU A 107 -2.61 -15.45 8.91
CA LEU A 107 -1.77 -16.32 9.75
C LEU A 107 -2.05 -16.11 11.24
N ILE A 108 -2.10 -14.86 11.69
CA ILE A 108 -2.26 -14.50 13.09
C ILE A 108 -3.70 -14.74 13.57
N SER A 109 -4.66 -14.42 12.70
CA SER A 109 -6.09 -14.52 13.06
C SER A 109 -6.67 -15.93 12.94
N LYS A 110 -5.86 -16.97 12.79
CA LYS A 110 -6.30 -18.38 12.71
C LYS A 110 -7.20 -18.79 13.89
N ASN A 111 -6.86 -18.40 15.10
CA ASN A 111 -7.59 -18.75 16.32
C ASN A 111 -8.91 -18.00 16.50
N LYS A 112 -9.31 -17.12 15.59
CA LYS A 112 -10.56 -16.34 15.58
C LYS A 112 -10.82 -15.53 16.87
N SER A 113 -9.89 -15.49 17.82
CA SER A 113 -9.98 -14.69 19.04
C SER A 113 -10.02 -13.20 18.70
N LYS A 114 -10.75 -12.41 19.51
CA LYS A 114 -10.81 -10.94 19.36
C LYS A 114 -9.42 -10.32 19.44
N THR A 115 -8.63 -10.76 20.41
CA THR A 115 -7.22 -10.30 20.60
C THR A 115 -6.35 -10.63 19.41
N SER A 116 -6.42 -11.85 18.88
CA SER A 116 -5.67 -12.29 17.71
C SER A 116 -6.01 -11.46 16.44
N ARG A 117 -7.29 -11.08 16.28
CA ARG A 117 -7.70 -10.21 15.16
C ARG A 117 -7.17 -8.79 15.30
N VAL A 118 -7.25 -8.21 16.50
CA VAL A 118 -6.72 -6.87 16.78
C VAL A 118 -5.22 -6.85 16.52
N PHE A 119 -4.48 -7.79 17.10
CA PHE A 119 -3.03 -7.90 16.91
C PHE A 119 -2.66 -8.15 15.45
N GLY A 120 -3.39 -9.04 14.77
CA GLY A 120 -3.22 -9.30 13.35
C GLY A 120 -3.46 -8.06 12.48
N SER A 121 -4.42 -7.20 12.85
CA SER A 121 -4.67 -5.93 12.15
C SER A 121 -3.52 -4.94 12.32
N TYR A 122 -2.93 -4.84 13.53
CA TYR A 122 -1.75 -4.01 13.76
C TYR A 122 -0.56 -4.47 12.92
N LEU A 123 -0.27 -5.77 12.92
CA LEU A 123 0.83 -6.30 12.11
C LEU A 123 0.58 -6.15 10.60
N ALA A 124 -0.64 -6.37 10.13
CA ALA A 124 -0.99 -6.14 8.74
C ALA A 124 -0.78 -4.68 8.30
N SER A 125 -1.12 -3.74 9.21
CA SER A 125 -0.96 -2.30 8.98
C SER A 125 0.50 -1.85 8.92
N ILE A 126 1.41 -2.53 9.62
CA ILE A 126 2.85 -2.28 9.57
C ILE A 126 3.49 -2.96 8.36
N VAL A 127 3.12 -4.21 8.09
CA VAL A 127 3.70 -5.01 6.99
C VAL A 127 3.41 -4.38 5.63
N CYS A 128 2.25 -3.77 5.44
CA CYS A 128 1.88 -3.15 4.17
C CYS A 128 2.89 -2.06 3.74
N PRO A 129 3.15 -0.99 4.51
CA PRO A 129 4.14 0.01 4.13
C PRO A 129 5.56 -0.54 4.12
N VAL A 130 5.92 -1.48 5.01
CA VAL A 130 7.26 -2.11 5.02
C VAL A 130 7.54 -2.81 3.69
N VAL A 131 6.61 -3.61 3.18
CA VAL A 131 6.78 -4.32 1.91
C VAL A 131 6.75 -3.34 0.74
N ASN A 132 5.84 -2.36 0.74
CA ASN A 132 5.75 -1.35 -0.31
C ASN A 132 7.06 -0.56 -0.45
N THR A 133 7.57 -0.03 0.65
CA THR A 133 8.81 0.76 0.68
C THR A 133 10.04 -0.13 0.48
N GLY A 134 10.05 -1.35 1.04
CA GLY A 134 11.14 -2.31 0.84
C GLY A 134 11.36 -2.67 -0.62
N ILE A 135 10.29 -2.97 -1.38
CA ILE A 135 10.39 -3.26 -2.81
C ILE A 135 10.84 -2.01 -3.59
N PHE A 136 10.34 -0.83 -3.21
CA PHE A 136 10.81 0.43 -3.79
C PHE A 136 12.31 0.63 -3.59
N LEU A 137 12.83 0.44 -2.38
CA LEU A 137 14.26 0.58 -2.09
C LEU A 137 15.09 -0.48 -2.85
N ILE A 138 14.64 -1.73 -2.92
CA ILE A 138 15.29 -2.76 -3.72
C ILE A 138 15.39 -2.31 -5.18
N ALA A 139 14.30 -1.79 -5.76
CA ALA A 139 14.32 -1.29 -7.13
C ALA A 139 15.30 -0.10 -7.31
N MET A 140 15.37 0.80 -6.33
CA MET A 140 16.32 1.93 -6.34
C MET A 140 17.77 1.47 -6.34
N PHE A 141 18.14 0.45 -5.57
CA PHE A 141 19.51 -0.05 -5.50
C PHE A 141 19.88 -1.00 -6.66
N THR A 142 18.91 -1.57 -7.36
CA THR A 142 19.15 -2.52 -8.45
C THR A 142 18.92 -1.87 -9.83
N ILE A 143 17.69 -1.48 -10.11
CA ILE A 143 17.25 -1.00 -11.43
C ILE A 143 17.60 0.47 -11.63
N PHE A 144 17.36 1.31 -10.60
CA PHE A 144 17.50 2.77 -10.67
C PHE A 144 18.75 3.29 -9.96
N LYS A 145 19.77 2.45 -9.81
CA LYS A 145 21.02 2.84 -9.14
C LYS A 145 21.72 4.07 -9.77
N PRO A 146 21.81 4.21 -11.11
CA PRO A 146 22.39 5.40 -11.73
C PRO A 146 21.66 6.68 -11.31
N GLN A 147 20.33 6.67 -11.35
CA GLN A 147 19.49 7.81 -10.95
C GLN A 147 19.62 8.10 -9.45
N LEU A 148 19.71 7.06 -8.63
CA LEU A 148 19.93 7.21 -7.18
C LEU A 148 21.26 7.91 -6.90
N VAL A 149 22.34 7.57 -7.62
CA VAL A 149 23.65 8.21 -7.50
C VAL A 149 23.57 9.68 -7.91
N GLU A 150 22.90 9.97 -9.01
CA GLU A 150 22.74 11.33 -9.54
C GLU A 150 22.01 12.23 -8.53
N ILE A 151 20.86 11.80 -8.02
CA ILE A 151 20.05 12.61 -7.09
C ILE A 151 20.64 12.69 -5.67
N ALA A 152 21.48 11.72 -5.29
CA ALA A 152 22.19 11.76 -4.00
C ALA A 152 23.26 12.85 -3.92
N GLY A 153 23.75 13.34 -5.08
CA GLY A 153 24.63 14.53 -5.17
C GLY A 153 25.90 14.44 -4.31
N GLY A 154 26.48 13.23 -4.15
CA GLY A 154 27.66 13.01 -3.31
C GLY A 154 27.36 12.66 -1.86
N THR A 155 26.10 12.70 -1.42
CA THR A 155 25.68 12.15 -0.11
C THR A 155 25.77 10.62 -0.13
N GLY A 156 26.03 9.99 1.02
CA GLY A 156 26.07 8.53 1.11
C GLY A 156 24.77 7.90 0.61
N LEU A 157 24.84 7.00 -0.40
CA LEU A 157 23.67 6.44 -1.10
C LEU A 157 22.66 5.78 -0.14
N VAL A 158 23.17 5.05 0.87
CA VAL A 158 22.32 4.39 1.86
C VAL A 158 21.56 5.41 2.70
N TYR A 159 22.27 6.43 3.20
CA TYR A 159 21.66 7.51 3.96
C TYR A 159 20.58 8.23 3.13
N PHE A 160 20.91 8.60 1.89
CA PHE A 160 19.98 9.30 1.02
C PHE A 160 18.71 8.45 0.74
N ALA A 161 18.87 7.17 0.39
CA ALA A 161 17.77 6.29 0.09
C ALA A 161 16.83 6.03 1.29
N PHE A 162 17.41 5.72 2.46
CA PHE A 162 16.63 5.35 3.64
C PHE A 162 16.11 6.54 4.44
N VAL A 163 16.82 7.67 4.46
CA VAL A 163 16.43 8.83 5.27
C VAL A 163 15.71 9.87 4.43
N VAL A 164 16.26 10.22 3.26
CA VAL A 164 15.73 11.33 2.44
C VAL A 164 14.57 10.87 1.57
N LEU A 165 14.73 9.75 0.82
CA LEU A 165 13.70 9.28 -0.10
C LEU A 165 12.57 8.52 0.60
N ALA A 166 12.89 7.59 1.47
CA ALA A 166 11.90 6.71 2.08
C ALA A 166 11.47 7.16 3.48
N GLY A 167 12.39 7.74 4.27
CA GLY A 167 12.28 7.84 5.73
C GLY A 167 11.02 8.52 6.24
N ILE A 168 10.80 9.78 5.90
CA ILE A 168 9.66 10.57 6.42
C ILE A 168 8.34 9.99 5.90
N ASN A 169 8.26 9.69 4.59
CA ASN A 169 7.05 9.14 3.99
C ASN A 169 6.68 7.78 4.60
N PHE A 170 7.66 6.89 4.76
CA PHE A 170 7.47 5.59 5.39
C PHE A 170 6.97 5.70 6.84
N LEU A 171 7.58 6.59 7.65
CA LEU A 171 7.16 6.79 9.04
C LEU A 171 5.72 7.30 9.13
N ILE A 172 5.34 8.26 8.28
CA ILE A 172 3.97 8.78 8.23
C ILE A 172 3.00 7.68 7.80
N GLU A 173 3.32 6.91 6.76
CA GLU A 173 2.48 5.79 6.30
C GLU A 173 2.26 4.75 7.40
N VAL A 174 3.32 4.34 8.10
CA VAL A 174 3.21 3.40 9.23
C VAL A 174 2.37 4.00 10.35
N ALA A 175 2.65 5.25 10.76
CA ALA A 175 1.93 5.92 11.83
C ALA A 175 0.43 6.02 11.53
N VAL A 176 0.06 6.49 10.34
CA VAL A 176 -1.34 6.62 9.92
C VAL A 176 -2.03 5.26 9.87
N ASN A 177 -1.40 4.24 9.26
CA ASN A 177 -1.98 2.90 9.19
C ASN A 177 -2.19 2.30 10.58
N VAL A 178 -1.25 2.48 11.51
CA VAL A 178 -1.34 1.97 12.89
C VAL A 178 -2.41 2.72 13.69
N LEU A 179 -2.47 4.05 13.59
CA LEU A 179 -3.47 4.89 14.26
C LEU A 179 -4.90 4.55 13.82
N LEU A 180 -5.09 4.11 12.58
CA LEU A 180 -6.40 3.78 12.02
C LEU A 180 -6.80 2.29 12.22
N VAL A 181 -5.98 1.48 12.89
CA VAL A 181 -6.34 0.08 13.22
C VAL A 181 -7.66 -0.04 13.99
N PRO A 182 -7.99 0.80 14.98
CA PRO A 182 -9.29 0.74 15.65
C PRO A 182 -10.47 0.88 14.67
N VAL A 183 -10.33 1.71 13.64
CA VAL A 183 -11.33 1.88 12.58
C VAL A 183 -11.44 0.59 11.75
N ILE A 184 -10.30 0.00 11.36
CA ILE A 184 -10.26 -1.28 10.62
C ILE A 184 -10.97 -2.38 11.41
N VAL A 185 -10.69 -2.49 12.69
CA VAL A 185 -11.31 -3.48 13.59
C VAL A 185 -12.80 -3.20 13.74
N GLY A 186 -13.20 -1.94 13.89
CA GLY A 186 -14.61 -1.52 13.96
C GLY A 186 -15.40 -1.93 12.72
N ILE A 187 -14.91 -1.62 11.53
CA ILE A 187 -15.52 -2.00 10.24
C ILE A 187 -15.62 -3.53 10.14
N THR A 188 -14.55 -4.25 10.50
CA THR A 188 -14.53 -5.72 10.46
C THR A 188 -15.59 -6.33 11.36
N ASN A 189 -15.80 -5.78 12.54
CA ASN A 189 -16.81 -6.26 13.50
C ASN A 189 -18.23 -5.92 13.02
N ALA A 190 -18.47 -4.73 12.46
CA ALA A 190 -19.75 -4.31 11.93
C ALA A 190 -20.22 -5.22 10.78
N ILE A 191 -19.35 -5.51 9.81
CA ILE A 191 -19.67 -6.39 8.67
C ILE A 191 -19.94 -7.82 9.14
N LYS A 192 -19.18 -8.34 10.12
CA LYS A 192 -19.42 -9.68 10.65
C LYS A 192 -20.68 -9.78 11.51
N GLY A 193 -21.01 -8.72 12.23
CA GLY A 193 -22.26 -8.64 13.00
C GLY A 193 -23.50 -8.63 12.11
N SER A 194 -23.44 -7.98 10.96
CA SER A 194 -24.52 -7.97 9.97
C SER A 194 -24.74 -9.34 9.29
N ARG A 195 -23.68 -10.15 9.16
CA ARG A 195 -23.77 -11.51 8.56
C ARG A 195 -24.37 -12.58 9.47
N ASN A 196 -24.41 -12.32 10.76
CA ASN A 196 -24.96 -13.27 11.76
C ASN A 196 -26.41 -12.95 12.17
N ARG A 197 -27.02 -11.95 11.54
CA ARG A 197 -28.44 -11.63 11.61
C ARG A 197 -29.14 -12.08 10.33
#